data_f6ba4125949458afa93213d883fb85ed
#
_entry.id   f6ba4125949458afa93213d883fb85ed
#
_cell.length_a   1.000
_cell.length_b   1.000
_cell.length_c   1.000
_cell.angle_alpha   90.00
_cell.angle_beta   90.00
_cell.angle_gamma   90.00
#
_symmetry.space_group_name_H-M   'P 1'
#
loop_
_entity.id
_entity.type
_entity.pdbx_description
1 polymer ?
#
loop_
_entity_poly.entity_id
_entity_poly.type
_entity_poly.pdbx_seq_one_letter_code
_entity_poly.pdbx_strand_id
1 'polypeptide(L)'
;MVDINDKVIRGYLLSLVGEEGLQMIEKMPEGEVTDEEIAAKTEVLLNTVRRTLFILNENKFAICRRERDSNSGWLTYLWRLDFSDIEHQLMKEKKKLLRNLKTRLEFEENNVFYMCPQGCVRLLFDEATETEFLCPMCGEDLVFYDNSYFIDVLRKRVDALSSV
;
A
#
# COMPACT_ATOMS: atom_id res chain seq x y z
N MET A 1 -13.43 -2.46 20.43
CA MET A 1 -12.10 -1.80 20.48
C MET A 1 -11.21 -2.55 19.49
N VAL A 2 -10.71 -1.88 18.47
CA VAL A 2 -9.89 -2.52 17.42
C VAL A 2 -8.56 -2.95 18.04
N ASP A 3 -8.19 -4.21 17.85
CA ASP A 3 -6.90 -4.71 18.36
C ASP A 3 -5.79 -4.36 17.33
N ILE A 4 -5.00 -3.34 17.67
CA ILE A 4 -3.85 -2.88 16.86
C ILE A 4 -2.77 -3.99 16.77
N ASN A 5 -2.79 -4.98 17.68
CA ASN A 5 -1.86 -6.11 17.67
C ASN A 5 -2.29 -7.23 16.72
N ASP A 6 -3.50 -7.16 16.13
CA ASP A 6 -3.88 -8.07 15.06
C ASP A 6 -2.86 -8.00 13.92
N LYS A 7 -2.38 -9.17 13.49
CA LYS A 7 -1.30 -9.29 12.50
C LYS A 7 -1.62 -8.61 11.17
N VAL A 8 -2.89 -8.62 10.75
CA VAL A 8 -3.32 -8.03 9.47
C VAL A 8 -3.38 -6.50 9.60
N ILE A 9 -3.98 -6.01 10.70
CA ILE A 9 -4.08 -4.58 11.00
C ILE A 9 -2.68 -3.98 11.15
N ARG A 10 -1.81 -4.63 11.94
CA ARG A 10 -0.42 -4.22 12.13
C ARG A 10 0.36 -4.18 10.82
N GLY A 11 0.24 -5.22 9.98
CA GLY A 11 0.87 -5.27 8.67
C GLY A 11 0.39 -4.16 7.73
N TYR A 12 -0.89 -3.84 7.77
CA TYR A 12 -1.47 -2.75 7.00
C TYR A 12 -0.93 -1.38 7.47
N LEU A 13 -0.97 -1.11 8.77
CA LEU A 13 -0.44 0.14 9.34
C LEU A 13 1.05 0.28 9.07
N LEU A 14 1.84 -0.80 9.20
CA LEU A 14 3.26 -0.81 8.87
C LEU A 14 3.51 -0.44 7.40
N SER A 15 2.71 -0.98 6.47
CA SER A 15 2.83 -0.64 5.04
C SER A 15 2.46 0.82 4.73
N LEU A 16 1.61 1.41 5.55
CA LEU A 16 1.11 2.77 5.38
C LEU A 16 2.07 3.83 5.92
N VAL A 17 2.59 3.63 7.14
CA VAL A 17 3.37 4.64 7.88
C VAL A 17 4.83 4.26 8.14
N GLY A 18 5.23 3.03 7.84
CA GLY A 18 6.57 2.51 8.13
C GLY A 18 6.78 2.17 9.61
N GLU A 19 7.99 1.70 9.96
CA GLU A 19 8.30 1.22 11.32
C GLU A 19 8.25 2.33 12.37
N GLU A 20 8.86 3.49 12.08
CA GLU A 20 8.85 4.64 13.00
C GLU A 20 7.42 5.17 13.24
N GLY A 21 6.59 5.19 12.17
CA GLY A 21 5.18 5.57 12.27
C GLY A 21 4.37 4.58 13.09
N LEU A 22 4.64 3.28 12.95
CA LEU A 22 3.99 2.24 13.73
C LEU A 22 4.41 2.34 15.22
N GLN A 23 5.68 2.56 15.52
CA GLN A 23 6.17 2.81 16.88
C GLN A 23 5.48 4.03 17.50
N MET A 24 5.27 5.10 16.73
CA MET A 24 4.53 6.28 17.16
C MET A 24 3.08 5.91 17.52
N ILE A 25 2.38 5.15 16.67
CA ILE A 25 1.00 4.71 16.92
C ILE A 25 0.90 3.90 18.20
N GLU A 26 1.81 2.95 18.43
CA GLU A 26 1.81 2.06 19.60
C GLU A 26 2.05 2.80 20.93
N LYS A 27 2.83 3.89 20.90
CA LYS A 27 3.20 4.67 22.08
C LYS A 27 2.42 5.97 22.23
N MET A 28 1.53 6.28 21.28
CA MET A 28 0.78 7.52 21.28
C MET A 28 -0.11 7.62 22.54
N PRO A 29 -0.11 8.75 23.25
CA PRO A 29 -0.99 8.96 24.39
C PRO A 29 -2.46 8.89 24.01
N GLU A 30 -3.29 8.46 24.93
CA GLU A 30 -4.75 8.53 24.77
C GLU A 30 -5.24 9.99 24.82
N GLY A 31 -6.32 10.28 24.09
CA GLY A 31 -6.93 11.59 24.05
C GLY A 31 -6.42 12.49 22.94
N GLU A 32 -6.64 13.79 23.10
CA GLU A 32 -6.19 14.82 22.16
C GLU A 32 -4.86 15.40 22.63
N VAL A 33 -3.83 15.28 21.79
CA VAL A 33 -2.45 15.67 22.10
C VAL A 33 -1.83 16.43 20.94
N THR A 34 -0.83 17.26 21.22
CA THR A 34 -0.07 17.98 20.21
C THR A 34 0.99 17.08 19.56
N ASP A 35 1.46 17.45 18.36
CA ASP A 35 2.53 16.75 17.67
C ASP A 35 3.86 16.79 18.46
N GLU A 36 4.14 17.87 19.20
CA GLU A 36 5.28 17.99 20.07
C GLU A 36 5.20 17.03 21.28
N GLU A 37 4.03 16.91 21.91
CA GLU A 37 3.80 15.95 23.01
C GLU A 37 3.93 14.51 22.54
N ILE A 38 3.43 14.19 21.33
CA ILE A 38 3.60 12.88 20.71
C ILE A 38 5.08 12.60 20.50
N ALA A 39 5.83 13.51 19.91
CA ALA A 39 7.26 13.35 19.65
C ALA A 39 8.06 13.10 20.94
N ALA A 40 7.77 13.89 22.00
CA ALA A 40 8.42 13.74 23.29
C ALA A 40 8.13 12.39 23.97
N LYS A 41 6.90 11.89 23.84
CA LYS A 41 6.45 10.65 24.51
C LYS A 41 6.83 9.38 23.76
N THR A 42 6.88 9.45 22.43
CA THR A 42 7.18 8.30 21.56
C THR A 42 8.65 8.17 21.21
N GLU A 43 9.45 9.21 21.48
CA GLU A 43 10.87 9.32 21.12
C GLU A 43 11.09 9.27 19.60
N VAL A 44 10.05 9.62 18.82
CA VAL A 44 10.10 9.71 17.34
C VAL A 44 10.32 11.16 16.96
N LEU A 45 11.14 11.39 15.93
CA LEU A 45 11.43 12.73 15.42
C LEU A 45 10.14 13.47 15.03
N LEU A 46 10.03 14.75 15.42
CA LEU A 46 8.84 15.58 15.18
C LEU A 46 8.41 15.61 13.71
N ASN A 47 9.34 15.63 12.76
CA ASN A 47 9.02 15.60 11.34
C ASN A 47 8.40 14.25 10.92
N THR A 48 8.87 13.15 11.49
CA THR A 48 8.28 11.82 11.27
C THR A 48 6.88 11.75 11.88
N VAL A 49 6.69 12.29 13.10
CA VAL A 49 5.38 12.39 13.75
C VAL A 49 4.40 13.15 12.85
N ARG A 50 4.76 14.34 12.38
CA ARG A 50 3.91 15.17 11.51
C ARG A 50 3.54 14.45 10.21
N ARG A 51 4.52 13.82 9.56
CA ARG A 51 4.29 13.02 8.34
C ARG A 51 3.34 11.86 8.61
N THR A 52 3.54 11.12 9.70
CA THR A 52 2.71 9.99 10.09
C THR A 52 1.28 10.43 10.37
N LEU A 53 1.09 11.49 11.17
CA LEU A 53 -0.23 12.06 11.47
C LEU A 53 -0.96 12.53 10.20
N PHE A 54 -0.24 13.13 9.25
CA PHE A 54 -0.82 13.53 7.98
C PHE A 54 -1.33 12.31 7.19
N ILE A 55 -0.51 11.26 7.04
CA ILE A 55 -0.89 10.01 6.36
C ILE A 55 -2.10 9.37 7.05
N LEU A 56 -2.10 9.30 8.38
CA LEU A 56 -3.22 8.75 9.15
C LEU A 56 -4.50 9.56 8.99
N ASN A 57 -4.40 10.90 8.94
CA ASN A 57 -5.55 11.78 8.74
C ASN A 57 -6.15 11.63 7.33
N GLU A 58 -5.32 11.54 6.29
CA GLU A 58 -5.78 11.27 4.92
C GLU A 58 -6.52 9.93 4.81
N ASN A 59 -6.09 8.92 5.57
CA ASN A 59 -6.73 7.61 5.65
C ASN A 59 -7.85 7.52 6.70
N LYS A 60 -8.20 8.64 7.36
CA LYS A 60 -9.23 8.73 8.39
C LYS A 60 -8.94 7.93 9.68
N PHE A 61 -7.67 7.69 9.96
CA PHE A 61 -7.19 7.03 11.17
C PHE A 61 -6.68 8.00 12.24
N ALA A 62 -6.63 9.28 11.92
CA ALA A 62 -6.37 10.35 12.87
C ALA A 62 -7.32 11.52 12.62
N ILE A 63 -7.78 12.11 13.71
CA ILE A 63 -8.62 13.31 13.70
C ILE A 63 -7.77 14.47 14.17
N CYS A 64 -7.80 15.57 13.44
CA CYS A 64 -7.13 16.81 13.77
C CYS A 64 -8.15 17.87 14.17
N ARG A 65 -8.05 18.41 15.38
CA ARG A 65 -8.79 19.57 15.84
C ARG A 65 -7.87 20.79 15.95
N ARG A 66 -8.31 21.92 15.44
CA ARG A 66 -7.58 23.17 15.58
C ARG A 66 -8.15 23.95 16.75
N GLU A 67 -7.29 24.42 17.63
CA GLU A 67 -7.62 25.29 18.73
C GLU A 67 -6.85 26.61 18.58
N ARG A 68 -7.54 27.73 18.72
CA ARG A 68 -6.92 29.04 18.65
C ARG A 68 -6.88 29.64 20.04
N ASP A 69 -5.69 29.95 20.50
CA ASP A 69 -5.50 30.70 21.74
C ASP A 69 -6.10 32.09 21.61
N SER A 70 -7.02 32.44 22.52
CA SER A 70 -7.75 33.72 22.50
C SER A 70 -6.86 34.93 22.80
N ASN A 71 -5.73 34.74 23.48
CA ASN A 71 -4.85 35.82 23.90
C ASN A 71 -3.70 36.05 22.90
N SER A 72 -3.06 35.00 22.44
CA SER A 72 -1.91 35.06 21.53
C SER A 72 -2.28 34.95 20.06
N GLY A 73 -3.48 34.42 19.76
CA GLY A 73 -3.93 34.13 18.41
C GLY A 73 -3.25 32.92 17.75
N TRP A 74 -2.37 32.22 18.46
CA TRP A 74 -1.67 31.04 17.97
C TRP A 74 -2.64 29.87 17.73
N LEU A 75 -2.38 29.11 16.66
CA LEU A 75 -3.11 27.89 16.31
C LEU A 75 -2.36 26.67 16.83
N THR A 76 -3.03 25.88 17.66
CA THR A 76 -2.55 24.60 18.13
C THR A 76 -3.33 23.48 17.42
N TYR A 77 -2.65 22.45 16.98
CA TYR A 77 -3.24 21.28 16.36
C TYR A 77 -3.26 20.15 17.36
N LEU A 78 -4.45 19.66 17.68
CA LEU A 78 -4.66 18.55 18.59
C LEU A 78 -5.04 17.32 17.79
N TRP A 79 -4.38 16.21 18.04
CA TRP A 79 -4.49 14.97 17.30
C TRP A 79 -5.01 13.85 18.17
N ARG A 80 -5.90 13.04 17.62
CA ARG A 80 -6.42 11.82 18.25
C ARG A 80 -6.47 10.72 17.20
N LEU A 81 -6.03 9.49 17.56
CA LEU A 81 -6.21 8.32 16.70
C LEU A 81 -7.65 7.83 16.74
N ASP A 82 -8.15 7.40 15.60
CA ASP A 82 -9.47 6.80 15.45
C ASP A 82 -9.41 5.66 14.44
N PHE A 83 -9.36 4.44 14.92
CA PHE A 83 -9.32 3.23 14.09
C PHE A 83 -10.69 2.56 13.95
N SER A 84 -11.78 3.24 14.28
CA SER A 84 -13.14 2.66 14.22
C SER A 84 -13.52 2.13 12.82
N ASP A 85 -12.98 2.72 11.77
CA ASP A 85 -13.26 2.36 10.37
C ASP A 85 -12.17 1.48 9.70
N ILE A 86 -11.18 0.98 10.47
CA ILE A 86 -10.03 0.27 9.91
C ILE A 86 -10.42 -1.02 9.19
N GLU A 87 -11.39 -1.77 9.72
CA GLU A 87 -11.88 -3.01 9.11
C GLU A 87 -12.54 -2.73 7.75
N HIS A 88 -13.28 -1.63 7.64
CA HIS A 88 -13.88 -1.21 6.39
C HIS A 88 -12.83 -0.81 5.35
N GLN A 89 -11.80 -0.10 5.76
CA GLN A 89 -10.68 0.28 4.88
C GLN A 89 -9.89 -0.96 4.42
N LEU A 90 -9.61 -1.90 5.32
CA LEU A 90 -8.98 -3.18 4.97
C LEU A 90 -9.82 -3.96 3.95
N MET A 91 -11.13 -4.02 4.13
CA MET A 91 -12.02 -4.68 3.18
C MET A 91 -12.01 -4.00 1.81
N LYS A 92 -11.93 -2.68 1.77
CA LYS A 92 -11.77 -1.91 0.53
C LYS A 92 -10.47 -2.24 -0.20
N GLU A 93 -9.34 -2.24 0.52
CA GLU A 93 -8.04 -2.57 -0.06
C GLU A 93 -7.99 -4.03 -0.54
N LYS A 94 -8.56 -4.96 0.22
CA LYS A 94 -8.72 -6.36 -0.20
C LYS A 94 -9.49 -6.48 -1.52
N LYS A 95 -10.65 -5.81 -1.64
CA LYS A 95 -11.47 -5.82 -2.86
C LYS A 95 -10.71 -5.23 -4.05
N LYS A 96 -9.95 -4.15 -3.84
CA LYS A 96 -9.13 -3.52 -4.87
C LYS A 96 -8.00 -4.46 -5.33
N LEU A 97 -7.28 -5.07 -4.39
CA LEU A 97 -6.25 -6.05 -4.68
C LEU A 97 -6.79 -7.25 -5.46
N LEU A 98 -7.89 -7.81 -4.99
CA LEU A 98 -8.55 -8.95 -5.65
C LEU A 98 -8.96 -8.61 -7.10
N ARG A 99 -9.53 -7.44 -7.34
CA ARG A 99 -9.87 -6.98 -8.68
C ARG A 99 -8.63 -6.86 -9.57
N ASN A 100 -7.56 -6.25 -9.07
CA ASN A 100 -6.31 -6.09 -9.83
C ASN A 100 -5.68 -7.45 -10.17
N LEU A 101 -5.68 -8.39 -9.21
CA LEU A 101 -5.17 -9.74 -9.44
C LEU A 101 -6.02 -10.52 -10.46
N LYS A 102 -7.34 -10.40 -10.42
CA LYS A 102 -8.23 -11.00 -11.42
C LYS A 102 -7.99 -10.43 -12.82
N THR A 103 -7.91 -9.11 -12.95
CA THR A 103 -7.60 -8.46 -14.23
C THR A 103 -6.24 -8.91 -14.77
N ARG A 104 -5.24 -9.02 -13.89
CA ARG A 104 -3.92 -9.51 -14.29
C ARG A 104 -3.93 -10.98 -14.69
N LEU A 105 -4.65 -11.82 -13.96
CA LEU A 105 -4.82 -13.23 -14.29
C LEU A 105 -5.48 -13.40 -15.67
N GLU A 106 -6.59 -12.72 -15.90
CA GLU A 106 -7.29 -12.73 -17.18
C GLU A 106 -6.39 -12.27 -18.33
N PHE A 107 -5.60 -11.23 -18.11
CA PHE A 107 -4.63 -10.75 -19.11
C PHE A 107 -3.56 -11.80 -19.42
N GLU A 108 -3.03 -12.51 -18.40
CA GLU A 108 -2.03 -13.56 -18.62
C GLU A 108 -2.62 -14.80 -19.29
N GLU A 109 -3.86 -15.17 -18.98
CA GLU A 109 -4.54 -16.34 -19.56
C GLU A 109 -4.93 -16.12 -21.03
N ASN A 110 -5.28 -14.90 -21.41
CA ASN A 110 -5.80 -14.58 -22.74
C ASN A 110 -4.74 -14.11 -23.73
N ASN A 111 -3.47 -14.03 -23.33
CA ASN A 111 -2.41 -13.54 -24.18
C ASN A 111 -1.22 -14.49 -24.26
N VAL A 112 -0.57 -14.47 -25.41
CA VAL A 112 0.68 -15.19 -25.67
C VAL A 112 1.82 -14.18 -25.63
N PHE A 113 2.93 -14.55 -24.99
CA PHE A 113 4.04 -13.66 -24.77
C PHE A 113 5.33 -14.17 -25.39
N TYR A 114 6.15 -13.23 -25.84
CA TYR A 114 7.52 -13.45 -26.28
C TYR A 114 8.47 -12.57 -25.47
N MET A 115 9.60 -13.12 -25.08
CA MET A 115 10.58 -12.43 -24.25
C MET A 115 11.97 -12.49 -24.86
N CYS A 116 12.70 -11.39 -24.72
CA CYS A 116 14.11 -11.35 -25.07
C CYS A 116 14.92 -12.24 -24.11
N PRO A 117 15.81 -13.14 -24.61
CA PRO A 117 16.68 -13.95 -23.76
C PRO A 117 17.58 -13.12 -22.84
N GLN A 118 17.93 -11.89 -23.26
CA GLN A 118 18.68 -10.92 -22.46
C GLN A 118 17.84 -10.18 -21.42
N GLY A 119 16.52 -10.45 -21.34
CA GLY A 119 15.61 -9.82 -20.40
C GLY A 119 15.25 -8.36 -20.72
N CYS A 120 15.50 -7.88 -21.94
CA CYS A 120 15.25 -6.49 -22.32
C CYS A 120 13.76 -6.13 -22.32
N VAL A 121 12.93 -6.98 -22.95
CA VAL A 121 11.49 -6.76 -23.15
C VAL A 121 10.71 -8.07 -23.08
N ARG A 122 9.44 -7.96 -22.72
CA ARG A 122 8.41 -8.99 -22.86
C ARG A 122 7.26 -8.39 -23.64
N LEU A 123 6.97 -8.92 -24.81
CA LEU A 123 5.98 -8.43 -25.76
C LEU A 123 4.80 -9.39 -25.89
N LEU A 124 3.66 -8.86 -26.24
CA LEU A 124 2.52 -9.66 -26.72
C LEU A 124 2.84 -10.23 -28.11
N PHE A 125 2.14 -11.29 -28.50
CA PHE A 125 2.29 -11.91 -29.83
C PHE A 125 2.18 -10.88 -30.96
N ASP A 126 1.16 -10.01 -30.91
CA ASP A 126 0.93 -8.99 -31.96
C ASP A 126 2.08 -8.00 -32.04
N GLU A 127 2.57 -7.52 -30.87
CA GLU A 127 3.73 -6.62 -30.79
C GLU A 127 5.02 -7.29 -31.28
N ALA A 128 5.21 -8.58 -30.93
CA ALA A 128 6.36 -9.35 -31.42
C ALA A 128 6.31 -9.56 -32.94
N THR A 129 5.11 -9.71 -33.52
CA THR A 129 4.91 -9.82 -34.96
C THR A 129 5.29 -8.51 -35.67
N GLU A 130 4.94 -7.35 -35.10
CA GLU A 130 5.32 -6.04 -35.68
C GLU A 130 6.84 -5.82 -35.72
N THR A 131 7.58 -6.45 -34.80
CA THR A 131 9.06 -6.39 -34.76
C THR A 131 9.72 -7.59 -35.43
N GLU A 132 8.99 -8.39 -36.23
CA GLU A 132 9.47 -9.63 -36.86
C GLU A 132 10.13 -10.60 -35.85
N PHE A 133 9.63 -10.62 -34.60
CA PHE A 133 10.18 -11.37 -33.48
C PHE A 133 11.63 -11.00 -33.11
N LEU A 134 12.07 -9.80 -33.44
CA LEU A 134 13.35 -9.24 -32.99
C LEU A 134 13.16 -8.30 -31.79
N CYS A 135 14.08 -8.34 -30.82
CA CYS A 135 14.07 -7.45 -29.71
C CYS A 135 14.36 -6.01 -30.13
N PRO A 136 13.45 -5.04 -29.91
CA PRO A 136 13.66 -3.65 -30.34
C PRO A 136 14.80 -2.95 -29.56
N MET A 137 15.31 -3.55 -28.48
CA MET A 137 16.38 -2.98 -27.67
C MET A 137 17.79 -3.51 -28.04
N CYS A 138 17.92 -4.79 -28.34
CA CYS A 138 19.22 -5.42 -28.58
C CYS A 138 19.31 -6.18 -29.93
N GLY A 139 18.19 -6.34 -30.65
CA GLY A 139 18.15 -7.05 -31.92
C GLY A 139 18.20 -8.58 -31.84
N GLU A 140 18.20 -9.15 -30.62
CA GLU A 140 18.19 -10.60 -30.40
C GLU A 140 16.82 -11.19 -30.74
N ASP A 141 16.75 -12.46 -31.16
CA ASP A 141 15.49 -13.15 -31.39
C ASP A 141 14.66 -13.28 -30.13
N LEU A 142 13.38 -12.92 -30.21
CA LEU A 142 12.42 -13.12 -29.13
C LEU A 142 12.01 -14.59 -29.08
N VAL A 143 11.99 -15.16 -27.88
CA VAL A 143 11.56 -16.55 -27.64
C VAL A 143 10.20 -16.60 -26.97
N PHE A 144 9.44 -17.66 -27.24
CA PHE A 144 8.18 -17.91 -26.55
C PHE A 144 8.38 -17.91 -25.04
N TYR A 145 7.53 -17.17 -24.33
CA TYR A 145 7.55 -17.11 -22.88
C TYR A 145 6.41 -17.93 -22.29
N ASP A 146 6.75 -19.06 -21.66
CA ASP A 146 5.78 -19.87 -20.90
C ASP A 146 5.47 -19.19 -19.56
N ASN A 147 4.26 -18.65 -19.44
CA ASN A 147 3.76 -17.98 -18.24
C ASN A 147 2.87 -18.88 -17.36
N SER A 148 2.82 -20.19 -17.61
CA SER A 148 1.95 -21.13 -16.89
C SER A 148 2.19 -21.12 -15.39
N TYR A 149 3.45 -21.10 -14.95
CA TYR A 149 3.79 -20.95 -13.53
C TYR A 149 3.25 -19.65 -12.91
N PHE A 150 3.35 -18.54 -13.64
CA PHE A 150 2.87 -17.26 -13.17
C PHE A 150 1.34 -17.21 -13.06
N ILE A 151 0.65 -17.80 -14.03
CA ILE A 151 -0.81 -18.00 -14.01
C ILE A 151 -1.22 -18.81 -12.78
N ASP A 152 -0.55 -19.91 -12.49
CA ASP A 152 -0.85 -20.75 -11.33
C ASP A 152 -0.65 -20.02 -9.99
N VAL A 153 0.39 -19.19 -9.88
CA VAL A 153 0.63 -18.36 -8.69
C VAL A 153 -0.47 -17.31 -8.53
N LEU A 154 -0.86 -16.63 -9.63
CA LEU A 154 -1.93 -15.65 -9.60
C LEU A 154 -3.28 -16.30 -9.21
N ARG A 155 -3.59 -17.46 -9.79
CA ARG A 155 -4.83 -18.21 -9.51
C ARG A 155 -4.92 -18.58 -8.02
N LYS A 156 -3.87 -19.13 -7.44
CA LYS A 156 -3.79 -19.44 -6.01
C LYS A 156 -4.00 -18.22 -5.12
N ARG A 157 -3.44 -17.07 -5.49
CA ARG A 157 -3.62 -15.81 -4.73
C ARG A 157 -5.05 -15.28 -4.82
N VAL A 158 -5.67 -15.35 -6.01
CA VAL A 158 -7.08 -14.96 -6.21
C VAL A 158 -7.99 -15.83 -5.36
N ASP A 159 -7.78 -17.16 -5.37
CA ASP A 159 -8.59 -18.12 -4.60
C ASP A 159 -8.45 -17.86 -3.09
N ALA A 160 -7.22 -17.68 -2.60
CA ALA A 160 -6.95 -17.40 -1.19
C ALA A 160 -7.63 -16.09 -0.71
N LEU A 161 -7.65 -15.04 -1.54
CA LEU A 161 -8.31 -13.78 -1.20
C LEU A 161 -9.84 -13.83 -1.36
N SER A 162 -10.36 -14.73 -2.17
CA SER A 162 -11.80 -14.89 -2.40
C SER A 162 -12.50 -15.72 -1.32
N SER A 163 -11.76 -16.60 -0.62
CA SER A 163 -12.28 -17.55 0.36
C SER A 163 -12.36 -17.03 1.81
N VAL A 164 -12.02 -15.78 2.05
CA VAL A 164 -12.05 -15.14 3.39
C VAL A 164 -13.12 -14.07 3.47
#